data_fe3ba4dcba00a53bfc8c8814ff7af91c
#
_entry.id   fe3ba4dcba00a53bfc8c8814ff7af91c
#
_cell.length_a   1.000
_cell.length_b   1.000
_cell.length_c   1.000
_cell.angle_alpha   90.00
_cell.angle_beta   90.00
_cell.angle_gamma   90.00
#
_symmetry.space_group_name_H-M   'P 1'
#
loop_
_entity.id
_entity.type
_entity.pdbx_description
1 polymer ?
#
loop_
_entity_poly.entity_id
_entity_poly.type
_entity_poly.pdbx_seq_one_letter_code
_entity_poly.pdbx_strand_id
1 'polypeptide(L)'
;MSDWKNNPRDKSLLRQTWSDDFEQLYTLGSDIYLYIFNQVPACKGLFPWISKYEAEGRNFAEGAEFRAQALRFVQTISHVVKNVYHMERLEGFLYDIGQRHVQYASRGFKPEHWDVFQDAMQAALSNRMNTHPELSMDDRQRAIVIWRDIALYIILHMKEGYNDGLKGINRFPVRVIM
;
A
#
# COMPACT_ATOMS: atom_id res chain seq x y z
N MET A 1 -10.59 -14.45 -7.40
CA MET A 1 -9.24 -14.30 -6.83
C MET A 1 -8.32 -15.26 -7.56
N SER A 2 -7.24 -14.76 -8.13
CA SER A 2 -6.27 -15.65 -8.79
C SER A 2 -5.48 -16.45 -7.75
N ASP A 3 -4.99 -17.64 -8.11
CA ASP A 3 -4.15 -18.46 -7.22
C ASP A 3 -2.66 -18.00 -7.27
N TRP A 4 -2.43 -16.69 -7.31
CA TRP A 4 -1.08 -16.12 -7.41
C TRP A 4 -0.15 -16.58 -6.28
N LYS A 5 -0.70 -16.87 -5.10
CA LYS A 5 0.07 -17.30 -3.93
C LYS A 5 0.83 -18.60 -4.17
N ASN A 6 0.25 -19.50 -4.95
CA ASN A 6 0.81 -20.82 -5.24
C ASN A 6 1.43 -20.91 -6.65
N ASN A 7 1.32 -19.84 -7.45
CA ASN A 7 1.81 -19.82 -8.83
C ASN A 7 3.18 -19.15 -8.92
N PRO A 8 4.28 -19.89 -9.19
CA PRO A 8 5.62 -19.32 -9.32
C PRO A 8 5.75 -18.28 -10.44
N ARG A 9 5.01 -18.46 -11.56
CA ARG A 9 5.00 -17.50 -12.68
C ARG A 9 4.41 -16.16 -12.23
N ASP A 10 3.32 -16.18 -11.48
CA ASP A 10 2.68 -14.96 -10.97
C ASP A 10 3.59 -14.21 -10.00
N LYS A 11 4.26 -14.92 -9.09
CA LYS A 11 5.24 -14.33 -8.18
C LYS A 11 6.45 -13.74 -8.93
N SER A 12 6.91 -14.43 -9.96
CA SER A 12 7.98 -13.92 -10.84
C SER A 12 7.54 -12.64 -11.54
N LEU A 13 6.31 -12.61 -12.09
CA LEU A 13 5.75 -11.46 -12.79
C LEU A 13 5.59 -10.26 -11.85
N LEU A 14 5.16 -10.47 -10.60
CA LEU A 14 5.13 -9.41 -9.58
C LEU A 14 6.50 -8.79 -9.37
N ARG A 15 7.53 -9.60 -9.23
CA ARG A 15 8.90 -9.11 -9.03
C ARG A 15 9.44 -8.40 -10.27
N GLN A 16 9.15 -8.89 -11.45
CA GLN A 16 9.57 -8.29 -12.71
C GLN A 16 8.92 -6.93 -12.97
N THR A 17 7.68 -6.77 -12.53
CA THR A 17 6.91 -5.53 -12.71
C THR A 17 7.09 -4.52 -11.60
N TRP A 18 7.85 -4.85 -10.56
CA TRP A 18 8.21 -3.95 -9.48
C TRP A 18 9.63 -3.40 -9.68
N SER A 19 9.80 -2.12 -9.43
CA SER A 19 11.10 -1.46 -9.43
C SER A 19 11.46 -0.99 -8.02
N ASP A 20 12.71 -1.18 -7.62
CA ASP A 20 13.29 -0.59 -6.39
C ASP A 20 14.03 0.72 -6.68
N ASP A 21 13.95 1.25 -7.90
CA ASP A 21 14.49 2.57 -8.24
C ASP A 21 13.77 3.67 -7.44
N PHE A 22 14.54 4.52 -6.79
CA PHE A 22 14.03 5.52 -5.86
C PHE A 22 13.04 6.50 -6.51
N GLU A 23 13.37 7.02 -7.69
CA GLU A 23 12.53 8.02 -8.36
C GLU A 23 11.21 7.39 -8.84
N GLN A 24 11.28 6.15 -9.33
CA GLN A 24 10.08 5.42 -9.74
C GLN A 24 9.18 5.09 -8.55
N LEU A 25 9.76 4.72 -7.40
CA LEU A 25 9.01 4.46 -6.17
C LEU A 25 8.38 5.73 -5.62
N TYR A 26 9.13 6.83 -5.59
CA TYR A 26 8.62 8.10 -5.11
C TYR A 26 7.47 8.63 -5.99
N THR A 27 7.64 8.56 -7.31
CA THR A 27 6.58 8.93 -8.26
C THR A 27 5.32 8.10 -8.03
N LEU A 28 5.46 6.77 -7.94
CA LEU A 28 4.33 5.88 -7.69
C LEU A 28 3.60 6.20 -6.38
N GLY A 29 4.34 6.37 -5.29
CA GLY A 29 3.77 6.70 -3.98
C GLY A 29 3.09 8.06 -3.98
N SER A 30 3.68 9.06 -4.64
CA SER A 30 3.10 10.39 -4.80
C SER A 30 1.80 10.36 -5.60
N ASP A 31 1.79 9.68 -6.74
CA ASP A 31 0.61 9.55 -7.60
C ASP A 31 -0.55 8.89 -6.86
N ILE A 32 -0.28 7.84 -6.07
CA ILE A 32 -1.28 7.15 -5.26
C ILE A 32 -1.88 8.10 -4.23
N TYR A 33 -1.06 8.81 -3.45
CA TYR A 33 -1.58 9.75 -2.44
C TYR A 33 -2.32 10.94 -3.05
N LEU A 34 -1.83 11.51 -4.15
CA LEU A 34 -2.51 12.60 -4.84
C LEU A 34 -3.85 12.13 -5.41
N TYR A 35 -3.91 10.92 -5.98
CA TYR A 35 -5.16 10.32 -6.40
C TYR A 35 -6.17 10.22 -5.25
N ILE A 36 -5.75 9.70 -4.08
CA ILE A 36 -6.59 9.56 -2.89
C ILE A 36 -7.13 10.93 -2.45
N PHE A 37 -6.28 11.93 -2.33
CA PHE A 37 -6.69 13.27 -1.88
C PHE A 37 -7.59 13.99 -2.88
N ASN A 38 -7.47 13.66 -4.17
CA ASN A 38 -8.37 14.19 -5.20
C ASN A 38 -9.74 13.49 -5.19
N GLN A 39 -9.76 12.15 -5.04
CA GLN A 39 -11.02 11.39 -5.05
C GLN A 39 -11.79 11.52 -3.73
N VAL A 40 -11.08 11.57 -2.61
CA VAL A 40 -11.66 11.67 -1.27
C VAL A 40 -10.94 12.75 -0.46
N PRO A 41 -11.26 14.06 -0.71
CA PRO A 41 -10.58 15.18 -0.04
C PRO A 41 -10.60 15.10 1.49
N ALA A 42 -11.62 14.48 2.07
CA ALA A 42 -11.74 14.26 3.51
C ALA A 42 -10.57 13.44 4.08
N CYS A 43 -9.91 12.59 3.28
CA CYS A 43 -8.73 11.84 3.70
C CYS A 43 -7.55 12.73 4.07
N LYS A 44 -7.48 13.98 3.58
CA LYS A 44 -6.47 14.96 4.00
C LYS A 44 -6.48 15.19 5.52
N GLY A 45 -7.65 15.15 6.14
CA GLY A 45 -7.80 15.32 7.59
C GLY A 45 -7.08 14.25 8.43
N LEU A 46 -6.74 13.11 7.85
CA LEU A 46 -5.94 12.07 8.51
C LEU A 46 -4.46 12.47 8.66
N PHE A 47 -4.03 13.50 7.93
CA PHE A 47 -2.65 13.98 7.87
C PHE A 47 -2.56 15.43 8.35
N PRO A 48 -2.42 15.69 9.66
CA PRO A 48 -2.49 17.06 10.24
C PRO A 48 -1.51 18.05 9.64
N TRP A 49 -0.37 17.60 9.11
CA TRP A 49 0.60 18.44 8.46
C TRP A 49 0.09 19.07 7.15
N ILE A 50 -0.89 18.46 6.45
CA ILE A 50 -1.48 19.03 5.24
C ILE A 50 -2.15 20.36 5.54
N SER A 51 -2.98 20.40 6.59
CA SER A 51 -3.66 21.65 7.00
C SER A 51 -2.68 22.77 7.32
N LYS A 52 -1.50 22.45 7.86
CA LYS A 52 -0.46 23.45 8.12
C LYS A 52 0.05 24.07 6.83
N TYR A 53 0.39 23.22 5.82
CA TYR A 53 0.84 23.71 4.51
C TYR A 53 -0.24 24.58 3.84
N GLU A 54 -1.50 24.11 3.85
CA GLU A 54 -2.62 24.84 3.24
C GLU A 54 -2.87 26.19 3.94
N ALA A 55 -2.77 26.24 5.27
CA ALA A 55 -2.89 27.50 6.03
C ALA A 55 -1.77 28.53 5.72
N GLU A 56 -0.59 28.04 5.37
CA GLU A 56 0.56 28.87 4.95
C GLU A 56 0.53 29.20 3.44
N GLY A 57 -0.50 28.75 2.70
CA GLY A 57 -0.59 28.93 1.25
C GLY A 57 0.46 28.17 0.46
N ARG A 58 1.01 27.08 1.03
CA ARG A 58 2.06 26.25 0.47
C ARG A 58 1.49 24.96 -0.10
N ASN A 59 2.14 24.43 -1.13
CA ASN A 59 1.78 23.13 -1.68
C ASN A 59 2.32 22.02 -0.78
N PHE A 60 1.45 21.27 -0.13
CA PHE A 60 1.83 20.14 0.73
C PHE A 60 2.56 19.02 -0.03
N ALA A 61 2.29 18.83 -1.33
CA ALA A 61 2.92 17.81 -2.15
C ALA A 61 4.43 18.04 -2.36
N GLU A 62 4.92 19.27 -2.11
CA GLU A 62 6.34 19.62 -2.15
C GLU A 62 7.02 19.47 -0.77
N GLY A 63 6.24 19.14 0.26
CA GLY A 63 6.70 19.04 1.63
C GLY A 63 7.45 17.76 1.95
N ALA A 64 8.34 17.85 2.94
CA ALA A 64 9.12 16.71 3.43
C ALA A 64 8.23 15.62 4.03
N GLU A 65 7.14 16.00 4.69
CA GLU A 65 6.19 15.08 5.30
C GLU A 65 5.43 14.26 4.25
N PHE A 66 5.01 14.91 3.14
CA PHE A 66 4.40 14.21 2.01
C PHE A 66 5.38 13.21 1.40
N ARG A 67 6.61 13.65 1.14
CA ARG A 67 7.67 12.78 0.61
C ARG A 67 7.91 11.57 1.50
N ALA A 68 8.05 11.79 2.80
CA ALA A 68 8.24 10.71 3.76
C ALA A 68 7.06 9.74 3.81
N GLN A 69 5.84 10.25 3.68
CA GLN A 69 4.63 9.42 3.68
C GLN A 69 4.52 8.56 2.42
N ALA A 70 4.75 9.15 1.24
CA ALA A 70 4.76 8.44 -0.03
C ALA A 70 5.82 7.31 -0.03
N LEU A 71 7.04 7.61 0.44
CA LEU A 71 8.12 6.63 0.52
C LEU A 71 7.82 5.49 1.50
N ARG A 72 7.28 5.78 2.70
CA ARG A 72 6.90 4.72 3.66
C ARG A 72 5.88 3.76 3.08
N PHE A 73 4.92 4.26 2.33
CA PHE A 73 3.92 3.45 1.67
C PHE A 73 4.55 2.49 0.65
N VAL A 74 5.31 3.01 -0.31
CA VAL A 74 5.93 2.18 -1.35
C VAL A 74 6.99 1.23 -0.80
N GLN A 75 7.68 1.58 0.28
CA GLN A 75 8.58 0.68 1.00
C GLN A 75 7.83 -0.52 1.59
N THR A 76 6.60 -0.32 2.08
CA THR A 76 5.72 -1.42 2.51
C THR A 76 5.42 -2.35 1.35
N ILE A 77 5.07 -1.82 0.18
CA ILE A 77 4.82 -2.62 -1.02
C ILE A 77 6.09 -3.35 -1.47
N SER A 78 7.25 -2.68 -1.47
CA SER A 78 8.54 -3.32 -1.77
C SER A 78 8.82 -4.49 -0.83
N HIS A 79 8.52 -4.35 0.47
CA HIS A 79 8.67 -5.44 1.43
C HIS A 79 7.76 -6.62 1.08
N VAL A 80 6.51 -6.36 0.70
CA VAL A 80 5.58 -7.41 0.26
C VAL A 80 6.13 -8.14 -0.97
N VAL A 81 6.55 -7.41 -2.01
CA VAL A 81 7.08 -7.99 -3.25
C VAL A 81 8.33 -8.83 -2.99
N LYS A 82 9.24 -8.37 -2.14
CA LYS A 82 10.46 -9.12 -1.78
C LYS A 82 10.16 -10.41 -1.02
N ASN A 83 9.05 -10.46 -0.31
CA ASN A 83 8.68 -11.59 0.55
C ASN A 83 7.52 -12.43 0.00
N VAL A 84 7.13 -12.29 -1.27
CA VAL A 84 6.01 -13.06 -1.86
C VAL A 84 6.21 -14.59 -1.85
N TYR A 85 7.44 -15.06 -1.64
CA TYR A 85 7.75 -16.48 -1.48
C TYR A 85 7.68 -16.94 0.00
N HIS A 86 7.47 -16.03 0.95
CA HIS A 86 7.41 -16.27 2.40
C HIS A 86 6.10 -15.72 2.97
N MET A 87 4.97 -16.26 2.49
CA MET A 87 3.62 -15.75 2.79
C MET A 87 3.32 -15.73 4.30
N GLU A 88 3.85 -16.70 5.04
CA GLU A 88 3.69 -16.80 6.50
C GLU A 88 4.28 -15.60 7.27
N ARG A 89 5.25 -14.91 6.67
CA ARG A 89 5.84 -13.70 7.25
C ARG A 89 5.06 -12.46 6.87
N LEU A 90 4.45 -12.46 5.69
CA LEU A 90 3.68 -11.32 5.21
C LEU A 90 2.40 -11.10 6.00
N GLU A 91 1.71 -12.15 6.39
CA GLU A 91 0.48 -12.05 7.19
C GLU A 91 0.73 -11.30 8.50
N GLY A 92 1.73 -11.74 9.28
CA GLY A 92 2.09 -11.08 10.53
C GLY A 92 2.54 -9.63 10.34
N PHE A 93 3.34 -9.37 9.31
CA PHE A 93 3.83 -8.02 9.00
C PHE A 93 2.67 -7.05 8.66
N LEU A 94 1.74 -7.47 7.81
CA LEU A 94 0.60 -6.65 7.40
C LEU A 94 -0.40 -6.45 8.54
N TYR A 95 -0.63 -7.50 9.32
CA TYR A 95 -1.44 -7.44 10.54
C TYR A 95 -0.88 -6.41 11.53
N ASP A 96 0.43 -6.41 11.77
CA ASP A 96 1.09 -5.44 12.66
C ASP A 96 0.97 -4.00 12.15
N ILE A 97 1.01 -3.80 10.82
CA ILE A 97 0.74 -2.49 10.23
C ILE A 97 -0.69 -2.05 10.55
N GLY A 98 -1.66 -2.96 10.41
CA GLY A 98 -3.05 -2.70 10.76
C GLY A 98 -3.21 -2.31 12.22
N GLN A 99 -2.60 -3.05 13.15
CA GLN A 99 -2.64 -2.72 14.59
C GLN A 99 -2.07 -1.32 14.88
N ARG A 100 -0.96 -0.95 14.24
CA ARG A 100 -0.38 0.38 14.40
C ARG A 100 -1.29 1.51 13.91
N HIS A 101 -2.22 1.24 12.99
CA HIS A 101 -3.18 2.24 12.51
C HIS A 101 -4.29 2.56 13.53
N VAL A 102 -4.47 1.75 14.56
CA VAL A 102 -5.44 2.03 15.66
C VAL A 102 -5.18 3.41 16.29
N GLN A 103 -3.92 3.83 16.40
CA GLN A 103 -3.57 5.16 16.91
C GLN A 103 -4.18 6.32 16.11
N TYR A 104 -4.55 6.10 14.85
CA TYR A 104 -5.14 7.11 13.98
C TYR A 104 -6.68 7.15 14.03
N ALA A 105 -7.32 6.24 14.80
CA ALA A 105 -8.76 6.24 14.99
C ALA A 105 -9.26 7.58 15.56
N SER A 106 -8.48 8.20 16.46
CA SER A 106 -8.78 9.52 17.02
C SER A 106 -8.76 10.66 16.00
N ARG A 107 -8.14 10.44 14.83
CA ARG A 107 -8.13 11.39 13.70
C ARG A 107 -9.25 11.12 12.70
N GLY A 108 -10.15 10.18 13.00
CA GLY A 108 -11.22 9.75 12.11
C GLY A 108 -10.83 8.65 11.11
N PHE A 109 -9.67 7.99 11.30
CA PHE A 109 -9.31 6.86 10.47
C PHE A 109 -10.28 5.69 10.66
N LYS A 110 -10.69 5.10 9.55
CA LYS A 110 -11.56 3.91 9.49
C LYS A 110 -10.97 2.91 8.48
N PRO A 111 -11.20 1.59 8.68
CA PRO A 111 -10.70 0.56 7.74
C PRO A 111 -11.13 0.77 6.28
N GLU A 112 -12.29 1.40 6.05
CA GLU A 112 -12.82 1.69 4.72
C GLU A 112 -11.93 2.68 3.94
N HIS A 113 -11.13 3.49 4.61
CA HIS A 113 -10.16 4.36 3.95
C HIS A 113 -9.12 3.58 3.13
N TRP A 114 -8.84 2.33 3.50
CA TRP A 114 -7.95 1.47 2.70
C TRP A 114 -8.55 1.03 1.37
N ASP A 115 -9.88 1.03 1.22
CA ASP A 115 -10.52 0.69 -0.05
C ASP A 115 -10.18 1.74 -1.13
N VAL A 116 -10.06 3.02 -0.73
CA VAL A 116 -9.59 4.09 -1.62
C VAL A 116 -8.13 3.87 -2.04
N PHE A 117 -7.28 3.35 -1.14
CA PHE A 117 -5.90 2.96 -1.49
C PHE A 117 -5.87 1.84 -2.51
N GLN A 118 -6.76 0.87 -2.42
CA GLN A 118 -6.88 -0.18 -3.42
C GLN A 118 -7.16 0.39 -4.80
N ASP A 119 -8.14 1.29 -4.91
CA ASP A 119 -8.50 1.93 -6.17
C ASP A 119 -7.33 2.74 -6.74
N ALA A 120 -6.64 3.50 -5.89
CA ALA A 120 -5.48 4.28 -6.27
C ALA A 120 -4.32 3.39 -6.76
N MET A 121 -4.03 2.30 -6.04
CA MET A 121 -3.01 1.33 -6.45
C MET A 121 -3.38 0.67 -7.79
N GLN A 122 -4.63 0.27 -7.94
CA GLN A 122 -5.09 -0.35 -9.18
C GLN A 122 -4.95 0.61 -10.36
N ALA A 123 -5.34 1.87 -10.21
CA ALA A 123 -5.22 2.88 -11.26
C ALA A 123 -3.75 3.12 -11.64
N ALA A 124 -2.88 3.37 -10.67
CA ALA A 124 -1.47 3.68 -10.89
C ALA A 124 -0.70 2.49 -11.49
N LEU A 125 -0.90 1.28 -10.96
CA LEU A 125 -0.20 0.08 -11.42
C LEU A 125 -0.75 -0.41 -12.76
N SER A 126 -2.05 -0.30 -13.03
CA SER A 126 -2.60 -0.63 -14.35
C SER A 126 -2.02 0.25 -15.44
N ASN A 127 -1.90 1.56 -15.20
CA ASN A 127 -1.26 2.47 -16.14
C ASN A 127 0.20 2.06 -16.39
N ARG A 128 0.94 1.75 -15.34
CA ARG A 128 2.34 1.30 -15.44
C ARG A 128 2.48 -0.01 -16.22
N MET A 129 1.57 -0.98 -16.00
CA MET A 129 1.59 -2.26 -16.74
C MET A 129 1.25 -2.07 -18.21
N ASN A 130 0.27 -1.23 -18.54
CA ASN A 130 -0.12 -0.95 -19.92
C ASN A 130 1.00 -0.30 -20.72
N THR A 131 1.87 0.46 -20.09
CA THR A 131 3.00 1.16 -20.71
C THR A 131 4.34 0.42 -20.59
N HIS A 132 4.38 -0.74 -19.93
CA HIS A 132 5.63 -1.47 -19.72
C HIS A 132 6.18 -2.04 -21.04
N PRO A 133 7.39 -1.65 -21.47
CA PRO A 133 7.87 -1.95 -22.81
C PRO A 133 8.17 -3.44 -23.06
N GLU A 134 8.59 -4.15 -22.02
CA GLU A 134 9.07 -5.54 -22.13
C GLU A 134 8.00 -6.60 -21.88
N LEU A 135 6.78 -6.20 -21.48
CA LEU A 135 5.70 -7.15 -21.22
C LEU A 135 4.89 -7.44 -22.48
N SER A 136 4.61 -8.72 -22.72
CA SER A 136 3.60 -9.13 -23.69
C SER A 136 2.21 -8.64 -23.27
N MET A 137 1.25 -8.61 -24.19
CA MET A 137 -0.13 -8.22 -23.88
C MET A 137 -0.74 -9.13 -22.81
N ASP A 138 -0.50 -10.43 -22.89
CA ASP A 138 -0.95 -11.43 -21.91
C ASP A 138 -0.36 -11.18 -20.52
N ASP A 139 0.96 -10.93 -20.46
CA ASP A 139 1.63 -10.67 -19.19
C ASP A 139 1.19 -9.34 -18.56
N ARG A 140 0.90 -8.30 -19.36
CA ARG A 140 0.32 -7.05 -18.88
C ARG A 140 -1.03 -7.28 -18.22
N GLN A 141 -1.94 -7.97 -18.90
CA GLN A 141 -3.27 -8.29 -18.36
C GLN A 141 -3.15 -9.15 -17.09
N ARG A 142 -2.30 -10.15 -17.11
CA ARG A 142 -2.05 -11.01 -15.95
C ARG A 142 -1.48 -10.22 -14.77
N ALA A 143 -0.49 -9.36 -15.00
CA ALA A 143 0.11 -8.50 -13.98
C ALA A 143 -0.93 -7.58 -13.33
N ILE A 144 -1.83 -6.97 -14.09
CA ILE A 144 -2.91 -6.12 -13.56
C ILE A 144 -3.80 -6.92 -12.60
N VAL A 145 -4.18 -8.15 -12.96
CA VAL A 145 -4.99 -9.02 -12.10
C VAL A 145 -4.25 -9.37 -10.81
N ILE A 146 -2.97 -9.74 -10.92
CA ILE A 146 -2.15 -10.13 -9.77
C ILE A 146 -1.94 -8.94 -8.82
N TRP A 147 -1.65 -7.75 -9.36
CA TRP A 147 -1.49 -6.54 -8.55
C TRP A 147 -2.76 -6.15 -7.81
N ARG A 148 -3.94 -6.32 -8.44
CA ARG A 148 -5.22 -6.14 -7.76
C ARG A 148 -5.39 -7.13 -6.61
N ASP A 149 -5.10 -8.41 -6.84
CA ASP A 149 -5.25 -9.44 -5.83
C ASP A 149 -4.26 -9.27 -4.67
N ILE A 150 -3.04 -8.77 -4.94
CA ILE A 150 -2.07 -8.41 -3.90
C ILE A 150 -2.55 -7.22 -3.07
N ALA A 151 -3.11 -6.18 -3.70
CA ALA A 151 -3.66 -5.04 -2.97
C ALA A 151 -4.79 -5.49 -2.03
N LEU A 152 -5.69 -6.34 -2.51
CA LEU A 152 -6.75 -6.95 -1.68
C LEU A 152 -6.19 -7.75 -0.50
N TYR A 153 -5.14 -8.54 -0.75
CA TYR A 153 -4.47 -9.33 0.28
C TYR A 153 -3.86 -8.44 1.38
N ILE A 154 -3.15 -7.39 0.97
CA ILE A 154 -2.55 -6.41 1.89
C ILE A 154 -3.64 -5.79 2.78
N ILE A 155 -4.71 -5.29 2.16
CA ILE A 155 -5.80 -4.59 2.87
C ILE A 155 -6.54 -5.54 3.80
N LEU A 156 -6.76 -6.79 3.39
CA LEU A 156 -7.42 -7.79 4.24
C LEU A 156 -6.69 -7.97 5.57
N HIS A 157 -5.40 -8.24 5.54
CA HIS A 157 -4.62 -8.49 6.77
C HIS A 157 -4.42 -7.21 7.59
N MET A 158 -4.32 -6.06 6.95
CA MET A 158 -4.31 -4.78 7.66
C MET A 158 -5.64 -4.51 8.37
N LYS A 159 -6.79 -4.78 7.73
CA LYS A 159 -8.12 -4.66 8.36
C LYS A 159 -8.29 -5.62 9.54
N GLU A 160 -7.81 -6.85 9.41
CA GLU A 160 -7.81 -7.83 10.52
C GLU A 160 -7.02 -7.30 11.72
N GLY A 161 -5.79 -6.84 11.50
CA GLY A 161 -4.94 -6.28 12.55
C GLY A 161 -5.57 -5.06 13.22
N TYR A 162 -6.15 -4.15 12.45
CA TYR A 162 -6.83 -2.97 12.99
C TYR A 162 -8.03 -3.34 13.86
N ASN A 163 -8.90 -4.22 13.37
CA ASN A 163 -10.10 -4.63 14.09
C ASN A 163 -9.77 -5.38 15.40
N ASP A 164 -8.74 -6.21 15.36
CA ASP A 164 -8.25 -6.89 16.57
C ASP A 164 -7.58 -5.90 17.53
N GLY A 165 -6.80 -4.96 17.02
CA GLY A 165 -6.16 -3.93 17.82
C GLY A 165 -7.16 -3.05 18.58
N LEU A 166 -8.31 -2.72 17.99
CA LEU A 166 -9.41 -2.03 18.66
C LEU A 166 -9.97 -2.84 19.84
N LYS A 167 -9.86 -4.17 19.81
CA LYS A 167 -10.33 -5.09 20.87
C LYS A 167 -9.22 -5.47 21.85
N GLY A 168 -8.01 -4.95 21.69
CA GLY A 168 -6.84 -5.32 22.48
C GLY A 168 -6.33 -6.74 22.20
N ILE A 169 -6.65 -7.33 21.04
CA ILE A 169 -6.21 -8.66 20.62
C ILE A 169 -4.95 -8.54 19.77
N ASN A 170 -3.95 -9.40 20.02
CA ASN A 170 -2.79 -9.58 19.16
C ASN A 170 -2.60 -11.06 18.83
N ARG A 171 -2.81 -11.45 17.57
CA ARG A 171 -2.66 -12.86 17.11
C ARG A 171 -1.22 -13.24 16.84
N PHE A 172 -0.35 -12.27 16.58
CA PHE A 172 1.07 -12.46 16.27
C PHE A 172 1.94 -11.77 17.33
N PRO A 173 1.92 -12.23 18.60
CA PRO A 173 2.75 -11.61 19.62
C PRO A 173 4.22 -11.71 19.20
N VAL A 174 4.96 -10.61 19.38
CA VAL A 174 6.39 -10.55 19.08
C VAL A 174 7.06 -11.74 19.77
N ARG A 175 7.62 -12.67 18.98
CA ARG A 175 8.51 -13.68 19.54
C ARG A 175 9.72 -12.94 20.09
N VAL A 176 9.78 -12.79 21.41
CA VAL A 176 11.00 -12.37 22.07
C VAL A 176 12.04 -13.42 21.72
N ILE A 177 12.95 -13.06 20.80
CA ILE A 177 14.16 -13.83 20.55
C ILE A 177 15.00 -13.61 21.83
N MET A 178 14.92 -14.55 22.75
CA MET A 178 15.86 -14.67 23.86
C MET A 178 17.21 -15.16 23.32
#